data_55d96f9dcd69d2271ec3c25636049202
#
_entry.id   55d96f9dcd69d2271ec3c25636049202
#
_cell.length_a   1.000
_cell.length_b   1.000
_cell.length_c   1.000
_cell.angle_alpha   90.00
_cell.angle_beta   90.00
_cell.angle_gamma   90.00
#
_symmetry.space_group_name_H-M   'P 1'
#
loop_
_entity.id
_entity.type
_entity.pdbx_description
1 polymer ?
#
loop_
_entity_poly.entity_id
_entity_poly.type
_entity_poly.pdbx_seq_one_letter_code
_entity_poly.pdbx_strand_id
1 'polypeptide(L)'
;MTSQIIITDKFNEVYENLRAEFSNHLFYRIDADDFLVEHAKECQQKACLTSAKEKVIVLTASRFTPIAQNKLLKILEEPPFKTYFILMTPLKSGLLPTIRSRLPIVEKQIDKEQLELSVDLEQFDLSQLFDFLRSNRRIDAKKAHILVETLAKEVMKSSRYRLDDELLKAFSQSIRLLDMGSPPNFVLTRLSLKLLERKKLI
;
A
#
# COMPACT_ATOMS: atom_id res chain seq x y z
N MET A 1 -1.78 23.52 8.04
CA MET A 1 -1.30 22.13 7.93
C MET A 1 -1.22 21.51 9.31
N THR A 2 -1.32 20.18 9.46
CA THR A 2 -1.17 19.48 10.74
C THR A 2 -0.17 18.33 10.59
N SER A 3 0.57 18.03 11.67
CA SER A 3 1.42 16.83 11.69
C SER A 3 0.56 15.58 11.63
N GLN A 4 0.95 14.58 10.84
CA GLN A 4 0.13 13.40 10.57
C GLN A 4 0.96 12.18 10.15
N ILE A 5 0.35 11.01 10.24
CA ILE A 5 0.85 9.76 9.67
C ILE A 5 0.08 9.50 8.39
N ILE A 6 0.78 9.18 7.31
CA ILE A 6 0.17 8.77 6.05
C ILE A 6 0.56 7.32 5.78
N ILE A 7 -0.43 6.45 5.71
CA ILE A 7 -0.23 5.06 5.34
C ILE A 7 -0.28 4.97 3.81
N THR A 8 0.85 4.69 3.20
CA THR A 8 1.02 4.60 1.74
C THR A 8 2.29 3.83 1.39
N ASP A 9 2.33 3.22 0.24
CA ASP A 9 3.53 2.67 -0.41
C ASP A 9 4.01 3.55 -1.59
N LYS A 10 3.20 4.55 -1.99
CA LYS A 10 3.49 5.51 -3.07
C LYS A 10 4.14 6.79 -2.53
N PHE A 11 5.28 6.65 -1.87
CA PHE A 11 5.95 7.76 -1.17
C PHE A 11 6.21 8.98 -2.06
N ASN A 12 6.70 8.77 -3.28
CA ASN A 12 7.04 9.87 -4.19
C ASN A 12 5.80 10.61 -4.67
N GLU A 13 4.75 9.91 -5.07
CA GLU A 13 3.49 10.51 -5.53
C GLU A 13 2.85 11.36 -4.42
N VAL A 14 2.75 10.80 -3.20
CA VAL A 14 2.19 11.53 -2.06
C VAL A 14 3.05 12.74 -1.68
N TYR A 15 4.37 12.60 -1.75
CA TYR A 15 5.28 13.71 -1.49
C TYR A 15 5.12 14.87 -2.47
N GLU A 16 5.05 14.58 -3.79
CA GLU A 16 4.87 15.61 -4.80
C GLU A 16 3.49 16.28 -4.70
N ASN A 17 2.45 15.53 -4.39
CA ASN A 17 1.12 16.09 -4.14
C ASN A 17 1.11 17.06 -2.94
N LEU A 18 1.79 16.69 -1.85
CA LEU A 18 1.93 17.57 -0.68
C LEU A 18 2.72 18.83 -1.01
N ARG A 19 3.79 18.72 -1.80
CA ARG A 19 4.57 19.89 -2.23
C ARG A 19 3.77 20.83 -3.12
N ALA A 20 2.95 20.29 -4.00
CA ALA A 20 2.07 21.08 -4.87
C ALA A 20 0.99 21.82 -4.04
N GLU A 21 0.36 21.12 -3.10
CA GLU A 21 -0.68 21.67 -2.24
C GLU A 21 -0.14 22.76 -1.29
N PHE A 22 1.06 22.56 -0.74
CA PHE A 22 1.69 23.45 0.24
C PHE A 22 2.94 24.15 -0.32
N SER A 23 2.86 24.70 -1.52
CA SER A 23 3.99 25.29 -2.25
C SER A 23 4.74 26.41 -1.52
N ASN A 24 4.10 27.09 -0.56
CA ASN A 24 4.71 28.16 0.24
C ASN A 24 5.53 27.66 1.44
N HIS A 25 5.49 26.34 1.74
CA HIS A 25 6.22 25.73 2.84
C HIS A 25 7.63 25.29 2.42
N LEU A 26 8.52 25.20 3.40
CA LEU A 26 9.85 24.64 3.21
C LEU A 26 9.83 23.15 3.52
N PHE A 27 10.08 22.31 2.52
CA PHE A 27 10.06 20.86 2.66
C PHE A 27 11.44 20.30 2.91
N TYR A 28 11.56 19.44 3.91
CA TYR A 28 12.70 18.55 4.16
C TYR A 28 12.19 17.11 4.05
N ARG A 29 12.90 16.29 3.30
CA ARG A 29 12.58 14.86 3.16
C ARG A 29 13.74 14.03 3.68
N ILE A 30 13.41 12.99 4.46
CA ILE A 30 14.34 12.00 4.99
C ILE A 30 13.80 10.64 4.61
N ASP A 31 14.47 9.98 3.67
CA ASP A 31 14.10 8.67 3.14
C ASP A 31 15.02 7.59 3.67
N ALA A 32 14.44 6.45 4.04
CA ALA A 32 15.18 5.26 4.45
C ALA A 32 14.35 4.01 4.19
N ASP A 33 14.99 2.88 3.93
CA ASP A 33 14.29 1.58 3.97
C ASP A 33 13.94 1.23 5.41
N ASP A 34 14.95 1.23 6.30
CA ASP A 34 14.80 1.14 7.74
C ASP A 34 15.11 2.51 8.36
N PHE A 35 14.13 3.10 9.04
CA PHE A 35 14.33 4.37 9.75
C PHE A 35 15.01 4.12 11.09
N LEU A 36 16.28 4.50 11.16
CA LEU A 36 17.17 4.28 12.30
C LEU A 36 17.30 5.54 13.16
N VAL A 37 18.07 5.43 14.26
CA VAL A 37 18.29 6.54 15.21
C VAL A 37 18.99 7.74 14.55
N GLU A 38 19.86 7.50 13.57
CA GLU A 38 20.56 8.52 12.82
C GLU A 38 19.59 9.43 12.07
N HIS A 39 18.58 8.84 11.42
CA HIS A 39 17.54 9.58 10.71
C HIS A 39 16.67 10.39 11.68
N ALA A 40 16.41 9.86 12.88
CA ALA A 40 15.70 10.60 13.92
C ALA A 40 16.51 11.81 14.43
N LYS A 41 17.85 11.69 14.54
CA LYS A 41 18.73 12.81 14.87
C LYS A 41 18.73 13.86 13.75
N GLU A 42 18.82 13.42 12.49
CA GLU A 42 18.73 14.32 11.33
C GLU A 42 17.39 15.08 11.33
N CYS A 43 16.30 14.39 11.61
CA CYS A 43 14.97 15.01 11.74
C CYS A 43 14.97 16.11 12.81
N GLN A 44 15.55 15.84 14.00
CA GLN A 44 15.65 16.82 15.07
C GLN A 44 16.51 18.04 14.65
N GLN A 45 17.63 17.81 13.97
CA GLN A 45 18.48 18.90 13.48
C GLN A 45 17.74 19.79 12.48
N LYS A 46 17.07 19.20 11.48
CA LYS A 46 16.26 19.95 10.50
C LYS A 46 15.11 20.70 11.16
N ALA A 47 14.48 20.12 12.17
CA ALA A 47 13.40 20.76 12.91
C ALA A 47 13.87 22.01 13.67
N CYS A 48 15.06 21.99 14.24
CA CYS A 48 15.65 23.12 14.98
C CYS A 48 16.17 24.26 14.10
N LEU A 49 16.30 24.07 12.78
CA LEU A 49 16.74 25.14 11.88
C LEU A 49 15.72 26.30 11.90
N THR A 50 16.21 27.51 12.03
CA THR A 50 15.36 28.70 11.99
C THR A 50 14.87 28.95 10.56
N SER A 51 13.59 29.23 10.39
CA SER A 51 13.00 29.55 9.08
C SER A 51 11.91 30.59 9.22
N ALA A 52 11.85 31.54 8.29
CA ALA A 52 10.74 32.47 8.17
C ALA A 52 9.45 31.79 7.67
N LYS A 53 9.62 30.77 6.81
CA LYS A 53 8.51 29.96 6.28
C LYS A 53 8.17 28.80 7.21
N GLU A 54 6.95 28.33 7.11
CA GLU A 54 6.54 27.07 7.74
C GLU A 54 7.32 25.89 7.15
N LYS A 55 7.74 24.97 8.02
CA LYS A 55 8.54 23.80 7.64
C LYS A 55 7.71 22.54 7.68
N VAL A 56 7.91 21.69 6.70
CA VAL A 56 7.33 20.36 6.63
C VAL A 56 8.46 19.35 6.56
N ILE A 57 8.55 18.50 7.57
CA ILE A 57 9.56 17.44 7.62
C ILE A 57 8.85 16.12 7.34
N VAL A 58 9.19 15.54 6.19
CA VAL A 58 8.62 14.30 5.70
C VAL A 58 9.60 13.16 5.98
N LEU A 59 9.16 12.18 6.77
CA LEU A 59 9.91 10.99 7.13
C LEU A 59 9.32 9.80 6.40
N THR A 60 10.07 9.18 5.53
CA THR A 60 9.61 8.11 4.66
C THR A 60 10.39 6.84 4.94
N ALA A 61 9.72 5.75 5.31
CA ALA A 61 10.37 4.46 5.46
C ALA A 61 9.42 3.28 5.33
N SER A 62 9.96 2.17 4.82
CA SER A 62 9.26 0.88 4.85
C SER A 62 9.07 0.38 6.27
N ARG A 63 10.04 0.64 7.15
CA ARG A 63 10.00 0.26 8.55
C ARG A 63 10.64 1.32 9.45
N PHE A 64 9.95 1.69 10.52
CA PHE A 64 10.50 2.54 11.58
C PHE A 64 10.92 1.67 12.77
N THR A 65 12.21 1.70 13.14
CA THR A 65 12.68 0.93 14.29
C THR A 65 12.11 1.49 15.60
N PRO A 66 11.82 0.65 16.61
CA PRO A 66 11.27 1.12 17.89
C PRO A 66 12.13 2.19 18.57
N ILE A 67 13.46 2.06 18.49
CA ILE A 67 14.42 3.01 19.09
C ILE A 67 14.31 4.37 18.40
N ALA A 68 14.24 4.39 17.06
CA ALA A 68 14.08 5.63 16.31
C ALA A 68 12.72 6.31 16.60
N GLN A 69 11.65 5.52 16.67
CA GLN A 69 10.32 6.02 17.03
C GLN A 69 10.32 6.67 18.41
N ASN A 70 10.91 6.03 19.42
CA ASN A 70 11.03 6.59 20.75
C ASN A 70 11.85 7.89 20.75
N LYS A 71 12.88 7.98 19.91
CA LYS A 71 13.68 9.20 19.77
C LYS A 71 12.88 10.37 19.15
N LEU A 72 11.89 10.08 18.31
CA LEU A 72 11.03 11.09 17.71
C LEU A 72 9.92 11.61 18.65
N LEU A 73 9.52 10.84 19.68
CA LEU A 73 8.35 11.15 20.51
C LEU A 73 8.34 12.59 20.99
N LYS A 74 9.44 13.06 21.61
CA LYS A 74 9.53 14.41 22.19
C LYS A 74 9.27 15.51 21.16
N ILE A 75 9.85 15.40 19.96
CA ILE A 75 9.70 16.42 18.92
C ILE A 75 8.34 16.37 18.21
N LEU A 76 7.68 15.20 18.25
CA LEU A 76 6.32 15.05 17.73
C LEU A 76 5.26 15.55 18.72
N GLU A 77 5.55 15.46 20.04
CA GLU A 77 4.69 16.02 21.10
C GLU A 77 4.77 17.54 21.14
N GLU A 78 5.97 18.08 21.09
CA GLU A 78 6.26 19.51 21.19
C GLU A 78 7.04 19.97 19.94
N PRO A 79 6.36 20.08 18.79
CA PRO A 79 7.03 20.50 17.56
C PRO A 79 7.53 21.93 17.67
N PRO A 80 8.72 22.25 17.14
CA PRO A 80 9.19 23.64 17.06
C PRO A 80 8.21 24.53 16.29
N PHE A 81 8.21 25.80 16.61
CA PHE A 81 7.33 26.77 16.00
C PHE A 81 7.33 26.68 14.47
N LYS A 82 6.15 26.69 13.85
CA LYS A 82 5.94 26.55 12.41
C LYS A 82 6.55 25.28 11.80
N THR A 83 6.57 24.17 12.52
CA THR A 83 7.14 22.90 12.01
C THR A 83 6.09 21.80 12.08
N TYR A 84 5.89 21.11 10.95
CA TYR A 84 4.95 20.01 10.81
C TYR A 84 5.70 18.74 10.44
N PHE A 85 5.27 17.60 10.97
CA PHE A 85 5.86 16.30 10.70
C PHE A 85 4.89 15.42 9.95
N ILE A 86 5.36 14.80 8.88
CA ILE A 86 4.60 13.80 8.13
C ILE A 86 5.40 12.50 8.13
N LEU A 87 4.84 11.46 8.74
CA LEU A 87 5.40 10.12 8.72
C LEU A 87 4.70 9.32 7.64
N MET A 88 5.45 8.78 6.68
CA MET A 88 4.93 7.91 5.63
C MET A 88 5.47 6.50 5.79
N THR A 89 4.57 5.51 5.82
CA THR A 89 4.91 4.09 5.94
C THR A 89 3.82 3.24 5.27
N PRO A 90 4.15 2.07 4.69
CA PRO A 90 3.14 1.19 4.12
C PRO A 90 2.32 0.44 5.18
N LEU A 91 2.84 0.28 6.40
CA LEU A 91 2.25 -0.55 7.44
C LEU A 91 1.99 0.22 8.74
N LYS A 92 0.71 0.40 9.06
CA LYS A 92 0.27 0.98 10.35
C LYS A 92 0.75 0.18 11.57
N SER A 93 0.82 -1.15 11.44
CA SER A 93 1.28 -2.04 12.51
C SER A 93 2.77 -1.88 12.87
N GLY A 94 3.57 -1.33 11.95
CA GLY A 94 5.00 -1.01 12.18
C GLY A 94 5.23 0.21 13.07
N LEU A 95 4.17 0.96 13.40
CA LEU A 95 4.27 2.13 14.27
C LEU A 95 3.82 1.81 15.70
N LEU A 96 4.61 2.27 16.66
CA LEU A 96 4.31 2.12 18.09
C LEU A 96 2.97 2.80 18.46
N PRO A 97 2.22 2.25 19.42
CA PRO A 97 0.99 2.89 19.92
C PRO A 97 1.22 4.34 20.38
N THR A 98 2.39 4.61 20.95
CA THR A 98 2.80 5.94 21.41
C THR A 98 2.91 6.97 20.29
N ILE A 99 3.35 6.59 19.09
CA ILE A 99 3.35 7.45 17.90
C ILE A 99 1.94 7.63 17.36
N ARG A 100 1.20 6.52 17.25
CA ARG A 100 -0.17 6.52 16.71
C ARG A 100 -1.18 7.32 17.53
N SER A 101 -0.94 7.44 18.83
CA SER A 101 -1.82 8.25 19.71
C SER A 101 -1.59 9.76 19.62
N ARG A 102 -0.45 10.20 19.03
CA ARG A 102 -0.07 11.61 18.96
C ARG A 102 -0.36 12.26 17.61
N LEU A 103 -0.33 11.48 16.57
CA LEU A 103 -0.53 11.97 15.20
C LEU A 103 -1.78 11.35 14.59
N PRO A 104 -2.66 12.14 13.96
CA PRO A 104 -3.78 11.62 13.20
C PRO A 104 -3.24 10.73 12.06
N ILE A 105 -3.93 9.62 11.84
CA ILE A 105 -3.60 8.67 10.77
C ILE A 105 -4.51 8.96 9.60
N VAL A 106 -3.92 9.32 8.48
CA VAL A 106 -4.59 9.43 7.19
C VAL A 106 -4.20 8.21 6.37
N GLU A 107 -5.13 7.31 6.20
CA GLU A 107 -5.01 6.27 5.20
C GLU A 107 -5.37 6.97 3.88
N LYS A 108 -4.37 7.54 3.18
CA LYS A 108 -4.56 7.76 1.76
C LYS A 108 -4.65 6.35 1.20
N GLN A 109 -5.89 5.92 0.96
CA GLN A 109 -6.09 4.72 0.20
C GLN A 109 -5.11 4.83 -0.96
N ILE A 110 -4.14 3.94 -0.94
CA ILE A 110 -3.57 3.48 -2.17
C ILE A 110 -4.81 3.32 -3.02
N ASP A 111 -4.98 4.14 -4.07
CA ASP A 111 -5.73 3.64 -5.18
C ASP A 111 -5.07 2.27 -5.40
N LYS A 112 -5.68 1.24 -4.82
CA LYS A 112 -5.45 -0.10 -5.28
C LYS A 112 -5.73 0.14 -6.73
N GLU A 113 -4.68 0.18 -7.57
CA GLU A 113 -4.92 0.12 -9.00
C GLU A 113 -6.04 -0.89 -9.07
N GLN A 114 -7.27 -0.39 -9.19
CA GLN A 114 -8.37 -1.23 -9.57
C GLN A 114 -7.92 -1.62 -10.96
N LEU A 115 -7.14 -2.69 -10.99
CA LEU A 115 -6.92 -3.39 -12.24
C LEU A 115 -8.35 -3.73 -12.64
N GLU A 116 -8.90 -2.86 -13.49
CA GLU A 116 -10.19 -3.14 -14.09
C GLU A 116 -10.04 -4.55 -14.65
N LEU A 117 -10.86 -5.43 -14.12
CA LEU A 117 -10.87 -6.79 -14.62
C LEU A 117 -11.23 -6.64 -16.09
N SER A 118 -10.28 -6.87 -16.97
CA SER A 118 -10.49 -6.90 -18.41
C SER A 118 -11.39 -8.09 -18.84
N VAL A 119 -12.12 -8.66 -17.86
CA VAL A 119 -12.91 -9.88 -18.03
C VAL A 119 -14.26 -9.72 -17.35
N ASP A 120 -15.32 -9.99 -18.09
CA ASP A 120 -16.68 -10.11 -17.56
C ASP A 120 -16.86 -11.51 -16.93
N LEU A 121 -16.88 -11.56 -15.60
CA LEU A 121 -17.05 -12.81 -14.86
C LEU A 121 -18.44 -13.46 -15.11
N GLU A 122 -19.45 -12.68 -15.51
CA GLU A 122 -20.78 -13.20 -15.85
C GLU A 122 -20.75 -14.04 -17.14
N GLN A 123 -19.87 -13.64 -18.09
CA GLN A 123 -19.71 -14.32 -19.38
C GLN A 123 -18.43 -15.15 -19.47
N PHE A 124 -17.68 -15.27 -18.36
CA PHE A 124 -16.36 -15.91 -18.33
C PHE A 124 -16.38 -17.33 -18.91
N ASP A 125 -15.72 -17.51 -20.06
CA ASP A 125 -15.58 -18.76 -20.80
C ASP A 125 -14.11 -19.04 -21.15
N LEU A 126 -13.85 -20.10 -21.91
CA LEU A 126 -12.50 -20.46 -22.33
C LEU A 126 -11.85 -19.41 -23.23
N SER A 127 -12.62 -18.71 -24.05
CA SER A 127 -12.10 -17.65 -24.92
C SER A 127 -11.65 -16.46 -24.09
N GLN A 128 -12.50 -16.00 -23.18
CA GLN A 128 -12.18 -14.91 -22.27
C GLN A 128 -11.03 -15.25 -21.32
N LEU A 129 -10.94 -16.51 -20.87
CA LEU A 129 -9.78 -16.98 -20.10
C LEU A 129 -8.49 -16.83 -20.90
N PHE A 130 -8.50 -17.24 -22.19
CA PHE A 130 -7.32 -17.13 -23.04
C PHE A 130 -6.89 -15.68 -23.23
N ASP A 131 -7.82 -14.77 -23.50
CA ASP A 131 -7.56 -13.34 -23.67
C ASP A 131 -7.05 -12.72 -22.36
N PHE A 132 -7.63 -13.09 -21.23
CA PHE A 132 -7.17 -12.68 -19.90
C PHE A 132 -5.73 -13.10 -19.63
N LEU A 133 -5.38 -14.36 -19.89
CA LEU A 133 -4.02 -14.86 -19.68
C LEU A 133 -3.03 -14.23 -20.65
N ARG A 134 -3.44 -13.96 -21.88
CA ARG A 134 -2.63 -13.30 -22.89
C ARG A 134 -2.32 -11.85 -22.50
N SER A 135 -3.31 -11.11 -22.03
CA SER A 135 -3.17 -9.73 -21.57
C SER A 135 -2.26 -9.61 -20.34
N ASN A 136 -2.28 -10.64 -19.47
CA ASN A 136 -1.50 -10.69 -18.24
C ASN A 136 -0.20 -11.51 -18.36
N ARG A 137 0.26 -11.81 -19.58
CA ARG A 137 1.43 -12.69 -19.79
C ARG A 137 2.73 -12.22 -19.11
N ARG A 138 2.91 -10.91 -18.96
CA ARG A 138 4.10 -10.28 -18.36
C ARG A 138 3.80 -9.56 -17.04
N ILE A 139 2.74 -9.99 -16.36
CA ILE A 139 2.36 -9.40 -15.08
C ILE A 139 3.42 -9.73 -14.02
N ASP A 140 3.77 -8.72 -13.20
CA ASP A 140 4.62 -8.93 -12.03
C ASP A 140 3.83 -9.53 -10.85
N ALA A 141 4.54 -10.05 -9.85
CA ALA A 141 3.92 -10.72 -8.69
C ALA A 141 3.01 -9.77 -7.89
N LYS A 142 3.38 -8.48 -7.77
CA LYS A 142 2.60 -7.49 -7.03
C LYS A 142 1.26 -7.21 -7.70
N LYS A 143 1.26 -6.99 -9.01
CA LYS A 143 0.03 -6.79 -9.80
C LYS A 143 -0.82 -8.05 -9.85
N ALA A 144 -0.20 -9.23 -9.96
CA ALA A 144 -0.91 -10.50 -9.92
C ALA A 144 -1.63 -10.71 -8.57
N HIS A 145 -1.02 -10.31 -7.46
CA HIS A 145 -1.63 -10.36 -6.13
C HIS A 145 -2.89 -9.50 -6.07
N ILE A 146 -2.81 -8.24 -6.54
CA ILE A 146 -3.96 -7.33 -6.61
C ILE A 146 -5.06 -7.92 -7.52
N LEU A 147 -4.67 -8.53 -8.63
CA LEU A 147 -5.61 -9.14 -9.57
C LEU A 147 -6.34 -10.34 -8.97
N VAL A 148 -5.65 -11.20 -8.22
CA VAL A 148 -6.26 -12.32 -7.47
C VAL A 148 -7.24 -11.82 -6.42
N GLU A 149 -6.89 -10.75 -5.67
CA GLU A 149 -7.80 -10.13 -4.70
C GLU A 149 -9.05 -9.52 -5.38
N THR A 150 -8.86 -8.86 -6.52
CA THR A 150 -9.96 -8.25 -7.27
C THR A 150 -10.89 -9.32 -7.83
N LEU A 151 -10.34 -10.40 -8.41
CA LEU A 151 -11.10 -11.58 -8.85
C LEU A 151 -11.92 -12.19 -7.70
N ALA A 152 -11.31 -12.36 -6.52
CA ALA A 152 -12.01 -12.90 -5.35
C ALA A 152 -13.22 -12.03 -4.98
N LYS A 153 -13.05 -10.70 -4.93
CA LYS A 153 -14.13 -9.76 -4.60
C LYS A 153 -15.27 -9.81 -5.60
N GLU A 154 -14.96 -9.82 -6.88
CA GLU A 154 -15.99 -9.85 -7.93
C GLU A 154 -16.70 -11.20 -7.98
N VAL A 155 -15.98 -12.31 -7.81
CA VAL A 155 -16.59 -13.67 -7.72
C VAL A 155 -17.53 -13.78 -6.51
N MET A 156 -17.17 -13.17 -5.36
CA MET A 156 -18.01 -13.15 -4.16
C MET A 156 -19.29 -12.34 -4.35
N LYS A 157 -19.29 -11.33 -5.22
CA LYS A 157 -20.48 -10.53 -5.56
C LYS A 157 -21.37 -11.22 -6.59
N SER A 158 -20.77 -12.06 -7.45
CA SER A 158 -21.50 -12.73 -8.53
C SER A 158 -22.29 -13.94 -8.01
N SER A 159 -23.53 -14.06 -8.45
CA SER A 159 -24.36 -15.26 -8.17
C SER A 159 -24.02 -16.46 -9.06
N ARG A 160 -23.18 -16.25 -10.09
CA ARG A 160 -22.81 -17.23 -11.11
C ARG A 160 -21.83 -18.29 -10.62
N TYR A 161 -21.14 -18.06 -9.53
CA TYR A 161 -20.11 -18.97 -9.03
C TYR A 161 -20.60 -19.73 -7.79
N ARG A 162 -20.19 -21.00 -7.69
CA ARG A 162 -20.36 -21.78 -6.48
C ARG A 162 -19.22 -21.48 -5.53
N LEU A 163 -19.52 -20.70 -4.49
CA LEU A 163 -18.59 -20.38 -3.42
C LEU A 163 -18.53 -21.57 -2.45
N ASP A 164 -17.62 -22.50 -2.73
CA ASP A 164 -17.32 -23.63 -1.85
C ASP A 164 -15.92 -23.49 -1.24
N ASP A 165 -15.63 -24.35 -0.26
CA ASP A 165 -14.33 -24.37 0.42
C ASP A 165 -13.16 -24.56 -0.56
N GLU A 166 -13.36 -25.28 -1.64
CA GLU A 166 -12.31 -25.51 -2.65
C GLU A 166 -11.98 -24.24 -3.43
N LEU A 167 -12.98 -23.44 -3.80
CA LEU A 167 -12.75 -22.17 -4.48
C LEU A 167 -12.08 -21.14 -3.54
N LEU A 168 -12.55 -21.05 -2.29
CA LEU A 168 -11.93 -20.18 -1.28
C LEU A 168 -10.47 -20.58 -0.98
N LYS A 169 -10.22 -21.89 -0.89
CA LYS A 169 -8.85 -22.41 -0.77
C LYS A 169 -8.00 -22.10 -1.99
N ALA A 170 -8.57 -22.13 -3.21
CA ALA A 170 -7.85 -21.82 -4.43
C ALA A 170 -7.37 -20.36 -4.45
N PHE A 171 -8.19 -19.39 -4.00
CA PHE A 171 -7.78 -17.99 -3.84
C PHE A 171 -6.65 -17.84 -2.81
N SER A 172 -6.83 -18.40 -1.61
CA SER A 172 -5.82 -18.34 -0.54
C SER A 172 -4.48 -18.98 -0.96
N GLN A 173 -4.53 -20.12 -1.66
CA GLN A 173 -3.36 -20.79 -2.19
C GLN A 173 -2.67 -19.98 -3.29
N SER A 174 -3.44 -19.28 -4.14
CA SER A 174 -2.89 -18.43 -5.20
C SER A 174 -2.08 -17.28 -4.61
N ILE A 175 -2.59 -16.60 -3.59
CA ILE A 175 -1.87 -15.56 -2.85
C ILE A 175 -0.58 -16.13 -2.26
N ARG A 176 -0.67 -17.25 -1.54
CA ARG A 176 0.48 -17.89 -0.92
C ARG A 176 1.55 -18.30 -1.93
N LEU A 177 1.16 -18.82 -3.10
CA LEU A 177 2.09 -19.19 -4.16
C LEU A 177 2.81 -17.96 -4.73
N LEU A 178 2.11 -16.84 -4.90
CA LEU A 178 2.73 -15.56 -5.31
C LEU A 178 3.74 -15.07 -4.28
N ASP A 179 3.41 -15.13 -2.98
CA ASP A 179 4.31 -14.76 -1.89
C ASP A 179 5.57 -15.66 -1.83
N MET A 180 5.42 -16.93 -2.22
CA MET A 180 6.53 -17.88 -2.32
C MET A 180 7.37 -17.73 -3.60
N GLY A 181 7.06 -16.75 -4.47
CA GLY A 181 7.81 -16.48 -5.70
C GLY A 181 7.42 -17.36 -6.89
N SER A 182 6.27 -18.04 -6.86
CA SER A 182 5.78 -18.79 -8.02
C SER A 182 5.50 -17.88 -9.21
N PRO A 183 5.76 -18.32 -10.45
CA PRO A 183 5.50 -17.51 -11.63
C PRO A 183 4.01 -17.08 -11.72
N PRO A 184 3.73 -15.78 -11.82
CA PRO A 184 2.36 -15.25 -11.79
C PRO A 184 1.42 -15.88 -12.82
N ASN A 185 1.93 -16.14 -14.03
CA ASN A 185 1.14 -16.76 -15.10
C ASN A 185 0.60 -18.14 -14.72
N PHE A 186 1.39 -18.98 -14.05
CA PHE A 186 0.95 -20.30 -13.60
C PHE A 186 -0.14 -20.20 -12.54
N VAL A 187 0.04 -19.26 -11.60
CA VAL A 187 -0.92 -19.03 -10.52
C VAL A 187 -2.25 -18.53 -11.10
N LEU A 188 -2.22 -17.55 -12.00
CA LEU A 188 -3.42 -17.03 -12.66
C LEU A 188 -4.10 -18.09 -13.54
N THR A 189 -3.35 -18.88 -14.30
CA THR A 189 -3.90 -19.96 -15.12
C THR A 189 -4.65 -20.98 -14.26
N ARG A 190 -4.01 -21.47 -13.18
CA ARG A 190 -4.61 -22.43 -12.26
C ARG A 190 -5.89 -21.89 -11.63
N LEU A 191 -5.86 -20.64 -11.15
CA LEU A 191 -7.03 -20.00 -10.53
C LEU A 191 -8.17 -19.81 -11.53
N SER A 192 -7.86 -19.34 -12.75
CA SER A 192 -8.87 -19.09 -13.78
C SER A 192 -9.55 -20.39 -14.27
N LEU A 193 -8.79 -21.49 -14.39
CA LEU A 193 -9.36 -22.81 -14.68
C LEU A 193 -10.28 -23.27 -13.55
N LYS A 194 -9.90 -23.02 -12.29
CA LYS A 194 -10.77 -23.37 -11.15
C LYS A 194 -12.05 -22.53 -11.11
N LEU A 195 -11.98 -21.26 -11.54
CA LEU A 195 -13.16 -20.41 -11.70
C LEU A 195 -14.12 -20.97 -12.77
N LEU A 196 -13.60 -21.40 -13.92
CA LEU A 196 -14.45 -22.02 -14.96
C LEU A 196 -15.13 -23.31 -14.48
N GLU A 197 -14.42 -24.14 -13.74
CA GLU A 197 -14.96 -25.38 -13.15
C GLU A 197 -16.11 -25.10 -12.19
N ARG A 198 -16.07 -23.98 -11.45
CA ARG A 198 -17.06 -23.61 -10.43
C ARG A 198 -18.13 -22.65 -10.92
N LYS A 199 -18.12 -22.30 -12.20
CA LYS A 199 -19.19 -21.53 -12.82
C LYS A 199 -20.42 -22.40 -12.98
N LYS A 200 -21.57 -21.89 -12.52
CA LYS A 200 -22.86 -22.58 -12.69
C LYS A 200 -23.28 -22.54 -14.16
N LEU A 201 -23.53 -23.70 -14.73
CA LEU A 201 -24.20 -23.83 -16.02
C LEU A 201 -25.66 -23.43 -15.79
N ILE A 202 -26.18 -22.50 -16.58
CA ILE A 202 -27.60 -22.12 -16.63
C ILE A 202 -28.25 -22.94 -17.71
#